data_2196ead6075b2583228a9c95ae8295ad
#
_entry.id   2196ead6075b2583228a9c95ae8295ad
#
_cell.length_a   1.000
_cell.length_b   1.000
_cell.length_c   1.000
_cell.angle_alpha   90.00
_cell.angle_beta   90.00
_cell.angle_gamma   90.00
#
_symmetry.space_group_name_H-M   'P 1'
#
loop_
_entity.id
_entity.type
_entity.pdbx_description
1 polymer ?
#
loop_
_entity_poly.entity_id
_entity_poly.type
_entity_poly.pdbx_seq_one_letter_code
_entity_poly.pdbx_strand_id
1 'polypeptide(L)'
;NLISGIMIILEKRFELNDVIEVPGQAVGIVEQIGFRSTLIRQFDSTPISIPNYVFSDTSIINFSDRKYRQIKWTIGLTYNTTTEQLKNICNSIESYVQGNDSFIVSDECKLFVRVEKFNDSSIDILVYAFANTNDWDKYLKIKQELAFEIKDVVEKNQSSFAFPSQSIYMENK
;
A
#
# COMPACT_ATOMS: atom_id res chain seq x y z
N ASN A 1 2.24 30.86 -15.87
CA ASN A 1 2.47 32.25 -15.56
C ASN A 1 3.58 32.37 -14.53
N LEU A 2 4.34 33.47 -14.58
CA LEU A 2 5.42 33.75 -13.63
C LEU A 2 4.94 33.71 -12.17
N ILE A 3 3.74 34.22 -11.93
CA ILE A 3 3.07 34.22 -10.64
C ILE A 3 2.84 32.83 -10.08
N SER A 4 2.44 31.86 -10.92
CA SER A 4 2.21 30.48 -10.48
C SER A 4 3.49 29.80 -9.98
N GLY A 5 4.64 30.08 -10.62
CA GLY A 5 5.93 29.55 -10.14
C GLY A 5 6.34 30.10 -8.78
N ILE A 6 6.10 31.39 -8.56
CA ILE A 6 6.35 32.06 -7.27
C ILE A 6 5.40 31.52 -6.19
N MET A 7 4.13 31.30 -6.52
CA MET A 7 3.13 30.75 -5.58
C MET A 7 3.48 29.32 -5.13
N ILE A 8 3.95 28.45 -6.00
CA ILE A 8 4.40 27.10 -5.63
C ILE A 8 5.50 27.17 -4.56
N ILE A 9 6.49 28.04 -4.76
CA ILE A 9 7.61 28.22 -3.82
C ILE A 9 7.14 28.82 -2.49
N LEU A 10 6.20 29.76 -2.51
CA LEU A 10 5.66 30.39 -1.32
C LEU A 10 4.72 29.48 -0.52
N GLU A 11 3.86 28.73 -1.19
CA GLU A 11 2.90 27.82 -0.56
C GLU A 11 3.53 26.50 -0.10
N LYS A 12 4.74 26.18 -0.55
CA LYS A 12 5.48 24.95 -0.22
C LYS A 12 4.64 23.67 -0.39
N ARG A 13 3.83 23.62 -1.44
CA ARG A 13 2.98 22.44 -1.72
C ARG A 13 3.80 21.20 -1.99
N PHE A 14 5.00 21.38 -2.52
CA PHE A 14 6.04 20.38 -2.69
C PHE A 14 7.40 21.07 -2.82
N GLU A 15 8.47 20.34 -2.57
CA GLU A 15 9.85 20.79 -2.64
C GLU A 15 10.66 19.94 -3.63
N LEU A 16 11.93 20.35 -3.88
CA LEU A 16 12.85 19.53 -4.67
C LEU A 16 13.07 18.17 -4.00
N ASN A 17 13.14 17.14 -4.80
CA ASN A 17 13.24 15.73 -4.42
C ASN A 17 11.98 15.12 -3.80
N ASP A 18 10.87 15.85 -3.70
CA ASP A 18 9.60 15.26 -3.33
C ASP A 18 9.08 14.31 -4.40
N VAL A 19 8.45 13.24 -3.95
CA VAL A 19 7.68 12.33 -4.81
C VAL A 19 6.26 12.84 -4.85
N ILE A 20 5.81 13.32 -5.99
CA ILE A 20 4.47 13.85 -6.17
C ILE A 20 3.71 13.14 -7.29
N GLU A 21 2.38 13.18 -7.19
CA GLU A 21 1.48 12.83 -8.27
C GLU A 21 0.67 14.05 -8.67
N VAL A 22 0.68 14.32 -9.97
CA VAL A 22 -0.22 15.26 -10.64
C VAL A 22 -1.23 14.42 -11.40
N PRO A 23 -2.47 14.26 -10.92
CA PRO A 23 -3.45 13.35 -11.49
C PRO A 23 -3.66 13.57 -12.98
N GLY A 24 -3.60 12.48 -13.76
CA GLY A 24 -3.74 12.50 -15.21
C GLY A 24 -2.54 13.03 -15.98
N GLN A 25 -1.43 13.38 -15.34
CA GLN A 25 -0.23 13.90 -15.99
C GLN A 25 1.04 13.13 -15.64
N ALA A 26 1.44 13.07 -14.37
CA ALA A 26 2.69 12.42 -13.98
C ALA A 26 2.70 11.97 -12.51
N VAL A 27 3.51 10.94 -12.26
CA VAL A 27 3.96 10.54 -10.91
C VAL A 27 5.48 10.43 -10.95
N GLY A 28 6.17 11.10 -10.03
CA GLY A 28 7.63 11.05 -10.00
C GLY A 28 8.26 12.00 -9.00
N ILE A 29 9.56 12.17 -9.12
CA ILE A 29 10.41 13.00 -8.25
C ILE A 29 10.52 14.40 -8.85
N VAL A 30 10.30 15.44 -8.05
CA VAL A 30 10.51 16.84 -8.45
C VAL A 30 12.01 17.08 -8.60
N GLU A 31 12.49 17.21 -9.83
CA GLU A 31 13.90 17.39 -10.14
C GLU A 31 14.29 18.87 -10.21
N GLN A 32 13.40 19.70 -10.73
CA GLN A 32 13.64 21.15 -10.85
C GLN A 32 12.33 21.92 -10.82
N ILE A 33 12.31 23.01 -10.07
CA ILE A 33 11.22 23.99 -10.08
C ILE A 33 11.72 25.23 -10.80
N GLY A 34 11.21 25.48 -12.01
CA GLY A 34 11.55 26.63 -12.83
C GLY A 34 10.49 27.74 -12.72
N PHE A 35 10.70 28.87 -13.39
CA PHE A 35 9.76 30.00 -13.40
C PHE A 35 8.45 29.70 -14.15
N ARG A 36 8.52 28.89 -15.22
CA ARG A 36 7.38 28.57 -16.08
C ARG A 36 6.89 27.15 -15.97
N SER A 37 7.78 26.24 -15.66
CA SER A 37 7.53 24.80 -15.60
C SER A 37 8.36 24.16 -14.52
N THR A 38 7.83 23.05 -14.01
CA THR A 38 8.49 22.13 -13.08
C THR A 38 8.83 20.86 -13.80
N LEU A 39 10.06 20.38 -13.63
CA LEU A 39 10.56 19.13 -14.21
C LEU A 39 10.36 18.02 -13.17
N ILE A 40 9.64 16.97 -13.56
CA ILE A 40 9.40 15.77 -12.76
C ILE A 40 10.08 14.60 -13.46
N ARG A 41 10.89 13.83 -12.74
CA ARG A 41 11.47 12.57 -13.18
C ARG A 41 10.57 11.43 -12.78
N GLN A 42 9.98 10.76 -13.76
CA GLN A 42 9.15 9.56 -13.51
C GLN A 42 10.03 8.38 -13.06
N PHE A 43 9.41 7.34 -12.49
CA PHE A 43 10.16 6.19 -11.96
C PHE A 43 10.82 5.33 -13.02
N ASP A 44 10.41 5.45 -14.28
CA ASP A 44 11.07 4.86 -15.47
C ASP A 44 12.23 5.71 -16.00
N SER A 45 12.61 6.76 -15.24
CA SER A 45 13.63 7.76 -15.60
C SER A 45 13.20 8.75 -16.70
N THR A 46 11.98 8.73 -17.18
CA THR A 46 11.49 9.69 -18.17
C THR A 46 11.24 11.06 -17.53
N PRO A 47 11.85 12.16 -18.03
CA PRO A 47 11.55 13.50 -17.56
C PRO A 47 10.25 14.01 -18.21
N ILE A 48 9.40 14.64 -17.40
CA ILE A 48 8.23 15.38 -17.86
C ILE A 48 8.27 16.81 -17.35
N SER A 49 8.04 17.78 -18.22
CA SER A 49 7.97 19.19 -17.86
C SER A 49 6.52 19.64 -17.81
N ILE A 50 6.04 20.00 -16.63
CA ILE A 50 4.67 20.44 -16.40
C ILE A 50 4.65 21.96 -16.22
N PRO A 51 3.82 22.70 -16.98
CA PRO A 51 3.66 24.14 -16.79
C PRO A 51 3.16 24.48 -15.38
N ASN A 52 3.72 25.49 -14.73
CA ASN A 52 3.42 25.80 -13.33
C ASN A 52 1.97 26.19 -13.08
N TYR A 53 1.25 26.71 -14.07
CA TYR A 53 -0.18 27.03 -13.91
C TYR A 53 -1.03 25.79 -13.63
N VAL A 54 -0.61 24.60 -14.07
CA VAL A 54 -1.33 23.35 -13.82
C VAL A 54 -1.42 23.06 -12.33
N PHE A 55 -0.36 23.33 -11.60
CA PHE A 55 -0.33 23.14 -10.14
C PHE A 55 -1.25 24.08 -9.38
N SER A 56 -1.67 25.20 -9.98
CA SER A 56 -2.64 26.11 -9.37
C SER A 56 -4.07 25.60 -9.46
N ASP A 57 -4.37 24.83 -10.53
CA ASP A 57 -5.74 24.43 -10.87
C ASP A 57 -6.01 22.93 -10.61
N THR A 58 -4.96 22.18 -10.22
CA THR A 58 -5.03 20.72 -10.02
C THR A 58 -4.64 20.35 -8.59
N SER A 59 -5.28 19.33 -8.05
CA SER A 59 -4.84 18.73 -6.79
C SER A 59 -3.47 18.07 -6.98
N ILE A 60 -2.62 18.17 -5.95
CA ILE A 60 -1.31 17.54 -5.92
C ILE A 60 -1.30 16.57 -4.75
N ILE A 61 -0.84 15.35 -5.00
CA ILE A 61 -0.62 14.38 -3.95
C ILE A 61 0.88 14.35 -3.68
N ASN A 62 1.29 14.81 -2.49
CA ASN A 62 2.68 14.75 -2.05
C ASN A 62 2.91 13.48 -1.24
N PHE A 63 3.58 12.50 -1.83
CA PHE A 63 3.90 11.24 -1.18
C PHE A 63 5.06 11.35 -0.19
N SER A 64 5.87 12.38 -0.28
CA SER A 64 6.98 12.61 0.65
C SER A 64 6.51 13.09 2.02
N ASP A 65 5.34 13.74 2.10
CA ASP A 65 4.75 14.22 3.36
C ASP A 65 4.13 13.11 4.22
N ARG A 66 3.97 11.91 3.68
CA ARG A 66 3.46 10.81 4.49
C ARG A 66 4.52 10.35 5.51
N LYS A 67 4.06 10.03 6.70
CA LYS A 67 4.93 9.51 7.78
C LYS A 67 5.04 7.99 7.72
N TYR A 68 3.97 7.32 7.32
CA TYR A 68 3.80 5.88 7.38
C TYR A 68 3.30 5.36 6.04
N ARG A 69 3.56 4.07 5.76
CA ARG A 69 3.07 3.42 4.54
C ARG A 69 2.06 2.34 4.88
N GLN A 70 0.89 2.45 4.27
CA GLN A 70 -0.17 1.46 4.42
C GLN A 70 0.19 0.13 3.75
N ILE A 71 -0.10 -0.97 4.45
CA ILE A 71 -0.16 -2.32 3.90
C ILE A 71 -1.62 -2.75 3.96
N LYS A 72 -2.18 -3.08 2.82
CA LYS A 72 -3.55 -3.59 2.72
C LYS A 72 -3.51 -4.83 1.84
N TRP A 73 -3.74 -5.99 2.45
CA TRP A 73 -3.78 -7.26 1.76
C TRP A 73 -5.06 -8.01 2.03
N THR A 74 -5.51 -8.77 1.05
CA THR A 74 -6.54 -9.77 1.19
C THR A 74 -5.89 -11.15 1.03
N ILE A 75 -6.01 -11.99 2.04
CA ILE A 75 -5.42 -13.33 2.07
C ILE A 75 -6.56 -14.33 1.99
N GLY A 76 -6.58 -15.12 0.93
CA GLY A 76 -7.57 -16.17 0.72
C GLY A 76 -7.13 -17.50 1.36
N LEU A 77 -7.91 -18.02 2.28
CA LEU A 77 -7.73 -19.36 2.85
C LEU A 77 -8.77 -20.34 2.30
N THR A 78 -8.43 -21.63 2.33
CA THR A 78 -9.35 -22.67 1.87
C THR A 78 -10.58 -22.79 2.75
N TYR A 79 -11.71 -23.23 2.20
CA TYR A 79 -12.96 -23.44 2.93
C TYR A 79 -12.89 -24.55 3.98
N ASN A 80 -11.87 -25.42 3.92
CA ASN A 80 -11.61 -26.42 4.95
C ASN A 80 -11.05 -25.85 6.25
N THR A 81 -10.67 -24.54 6.24
CA THR A 81 -10.18 -23.85 7.43
C THR A 81 -11.32 -23.66 8.43
N THR A 82 -11.15 -24.22 9.63
CA THR A 82 -12.15 -24.15 10.69
C THR A 82 -12.23 -22.73 11.27
N THR A 83 -13.34 -22.42 11.93
CA THR A 83 -13.52 -21.12 12.61
C THR A 83 -12.45 -20.89 13.68
N GLU A 84 -12.01 -21.93 14.38
CA GLU A 84 -10.95 -21.84 15.38
C GLU A 84 -9.61 -21.48 14.74
N GLN A 85 -9.26 -22.15 13.65
CA GLN A 85 -8.04 -21.82 12.86
C GLN A 85 -8.08 -20.38 12.34
N LEU A 86 -9.21 -19.93 11.80
CA LEU A 86 -9.38 -18.53 11.35
C LEU A 86 -9.14 -17.53 12.48
N LYS A 87 -9.70 -17.77 13.67
CA LYS A 87 -9.49 -16.91 14.87
C LYS A 87 -8.02 -16.91 15.27
N ASN A 88 -7.39 -18.07 15.34
CA ASN A 88 -5.97 -18.19 15.72
C ASN A 88 -5.06 -17.50 14.72
N ILE A 89 -5.31 -17.65 13.42
CA ILE A 89 -4.55 -16.99 12.35
C ILE A 89 -4.68 -15.47 12.48
N CYS A 90 -5.90 -14.95 12.58
CA CYS A 90 -6.11 -13.51 12.73
C CYS A 90 -5.42 -12.95 13.98
N ASN A 91 -5.58 -13.62 15.14
CA ASN A 91 -4.97 -13.18 16.39
C ASN A 91 -3.44 -13.24 16.36
N SER A 92 -2.87 -14.26 15.72
CA SER A 92 -1.41 -14.41 15.62
C SER A 92 -0.80 -13.31 14.75
N ILE A 93 -1.41 -13.00 13.60
CA ILE A 93 -0.94 -11.92 12.72
C ILE A 93 -1.10 -10.57 13.44
N GLU A 94 -2.23 -10.33 14.11
CA GLU A 94 -2.47 -9.09 14.85
C GLU A 94 -1.45 -8.90 15.98
N SER A 95 -1.16 -9.97 16.74
CA SER A 95 -0.15 -9.95 17.81
C SER A 95 1.27 -9.70 17.27
N TYR A 96 1.62 -10.29 16.14
CA TYR A 96 2.91 -10.05 15.48
C TYR A 96 3.09 -8.57 15.12
N VAL A 97 2.07 -7.97 14.49
CA VAL A 97 2.12 -6.56 14.08
C VAL A 97 2.18 -5.64 15.31
N GLN A 98 1.41 -5.94 16.37
CA GLN A 98 1.41 -5.15 17.61
C GLN A 98 2.73 -5.25 18.38
N GLY A 99 3.41 -6.38 18.32
CA GLY A 99 4.68 -6.63 19.01
C GLY A 99 5.94 -6.22 18.24
N ASN A 100 5.81 -5.67 17.03
CA ASN A 100 6.93 -5.37 16.15
C ASN A 100 7.03 -3.86 15.87
N ASP A 101 8.13 -3.24 16.30
CA ASP A 101 8.41 -1.80 16.16
C ASP A 101 8.47 -1.31 14.70
N SER A 102 8.56 -2.22 13.74
CA SER A 102 8.48 -1.89 12.30
C SER A 102 7.09 -1.44 11.87
N PHE A 103 6.08 -1.63 12.70
CA PHE A 103 4.71 -1.18 12.47
C PHE A 103 4.30 -0.09 13.45
N ILE A 104 3.34 0.72 13.06
CA ILE A 104 2.71 1.71 13.93
C ILE A 104 1.23 1.38 14.10
N VAL A 105 0.77 1.36 15.35
CA VAL A 105 -0.64 1.22 15.71
C VAL A 105 -1.03 2.41 16.58
N SER A 106 -1.95 3.23 16.10
CA SER A 106 -2.41 4.45 16.77
C SER A 106 -3.85 4.77 16.37
N ASP A 107 -4.40 5.86 16.90
CA ASP A 107 -5.72 6.32 16.49
C ASP A 107 -5.82 6.70 15.00
N GLU A 108 -4.72 7.17 14.42
CA GLU A 108 -4.62 7.49 12.99
C GLU A 108 -4.27 6.27 12.14
N CYS A 109 -3.46 5.33 12.69
CA CYS A 109 -2.95 4.15 12.01
C CYS A 109 -3.55 2.89 12.61
N LYS A 110 -4.79 2.58 12.24
CA LYS A 110 -5.51 1.41 12.75
C LYS A 110 -4.95 0.11 12.21
N LEU A 111 -4.98 -0.93 13.04
CA LEU A 111 -4.67 -2.31 12.67
C LEU A 111 -5.96 -3.10 12.58
N PHE A 112 -6.14 -3.80 11.47
CA PHE A 112 -7.25 -4.75 11.31
C PHE A 112 -6.74 -6.05 10.69
N VAL A 113 -7.01 -7.15 11.36
CA VAL A 113 -6.83 -8.51 10.81
C VAL A 113 -8.15 -9.23 11.03
N ARG A 114 -8.99 -9.32 10.00
CA ARG A 114 -10.38 -9.79 10.13
C ARG A 114 -10.79 -10.61 8.91
N VAL A 115 -11.64 -11.59 9.13
CA VAL A 115 -12.36 -12.23 8.03
C VAL A 115 -13.25 -11.17 7.39
N GLU A 116 -13.03 -10.92 6.10
CA GLU A 116 -13.69 -9.85 5.34
C GLU A 116 -14.93 -10.39 4.62
N LYS A 117 -14.78 -11.53 3.93
CA LYS A 117 -15.86 -12.13 3.15
C LYS A 117 -15.59 -13.59 2.81
N PHE A 118 -16.63 -14.27 2.38
CA PHE A 118 -16.58 -15.56 1.71
C PHE A 118 -16.64 -15.33 0.21
N ASN A 119 -15.57 -15.71 -0.49
CA ASN A 119 -15.42 -15.55 -1.93
C ASN A 119 -15.69 -16.89 -2.64
N ASP A 120 -15.67 -16.91 -3.99
CA ASP A 120 -16.01 -18.10 -4.78
C ASP A 120 -15.16 -19.33 -4.44
N SER A 121 -13.88 -19.15 -4.10
CA SER A 121 -12.95 -20.25 -3.81
C SER A 121 -12.15 -20.04 -2.52
N SER A 122 -12.44 -19.01 -1.73
CA SER A 122 -11.65 -18.64 -0.55
C SER A 122 -12.47 -17.99 0.55
N ILE A 123 -11.98 -18.14 1.78
CA ILE A 123 -12.35 -17.30 2.92
C ILE A 123 -11.29 -16.19 2.98
N ASP A 124 -11.71 -14.96 2.74
CA ASP A 124 -10.82 -13.82 2.62
C ASP A 124 -10.60 -13.14 3.98
N ILE A 125 -9.34 -13.00 4.36
CA ILE A 125 -8.90 -12.25 5.54
C ILE A 125 -8.29 -10.93 5.08
N LEU A 126 -8.82 -9.82 5.56
CA LEU A 126 -8.22 -8.51 5.42
C LEU A 126 -7.07 -8.36 6.42
N VAL A 127 -5.89 -8.00 5.94
CA VAL A 127 -4.76 -7.52 6.75
C VAL A 127 -4.53 -6.06 6.39
N TYR A 128 -4.76 -5.18 7.36
CA TYR A 128 -4.66 -3.74 7.21
C TYR A 128 -3.76 -3.20 8.31
N ALA A 129 -2.58 -2.72 7.94
CA ALA A 129 -1.53 -2.27 8.85
C ALA A 129 -0.76 -1.09 8.28
N PHE A 130 0.05 -0.45 9.10
CA PHE A 130 0.93 0.63 8.67
C PHE A 130 2.37 0.33 9.06
N ALA A 131 3.27 0.34 8.08
CA ALA A 131 4.70 0.28 8.30
C ALA A 131 5.20 1.62 8.86
N ASN A 132 6.02 1.56 9.90
CA ASN A 132 6.59 2.72 10.60
C ASN A 132 7.77 3.31 9.80
N THR A 133 7.54 3.64 8.55
CA THR A 133 8.55 4.22 7.66
C THR A 133 7.91 4.91 6.46
N ASN A 134 8.58 5.95 5.95
CA ASN A 134 8.29 6.53 4.63
C ASN A 134 9.25 6.01 3.55
N ASP A 135 10.40 5.44 3.93
CA ASP A 135 11.40 4.90 3.02
C ASP A 135 10.87 3.68 2.23
N TRP A 136 11.11 3.65 0.92
CA TRP A 136 10.58 2.60 0.04
C TRP A 136 11.25 1.25 0.24
N ASP A 137 12.57 1.21 0.39
CA ASP A 137 13.30 -0.04 0.59
C ASP A 137 12.95 -0.68 1.94
N LYS A 138 12.92 0.13 3.01
CA LYS A 138 12.49 -0.33 4.32
C LYS A 138 11.04 -0.85 4.30
N TYR A 139 10.17 -0.14 3.62
CA TYR A 139 8.76 -0.58 3.46
C TYR A 139 8.67 -1.94 2.77
N LEU A 140 9.42 -2.17 1.68
CA LEU A 140 9.44 -3.45 1.00
C LEU A 140 9.97 -4.58 1.88
N LYS A 141 10.99 -4.34 2.70
CA LYS A 141 11.50 -5.31 3.68
C LYS A 141 10.44 -5.65 4.73
N ILE A 142 9.79 -4.65 5.32
CA ILE A 142 8.71 -4.85 6.30
C ILE A 142 7.55 -5.66 5.68
N LYS A 143 7.17 -5.34 4.46
CA LYS A 143 6.16 -6.10 3.71
C LYS A 143 6.56 -7.57 3.52
N GLN A 144 7.81 -7.82 3.15
CA GLN A 144 8.33 -9.15 2.94
C GLN A 144 8.33 -9.97 4.23
N GLU A 145 8.79 -9.37 5.34
CA GLU A 145 8.79 -10.01 6.66
C GLU A 145 7.36 -10.35 7.10
N LEU A 146 6.41 -9.44 6.92
CA LEU A 146 5.00 -9.70 7.20
C LEU A 146 4.45 -10.84 6.32
N ALA A 147 4.84 -10.92 5.04
CA ALA A 147 4.41 -11.99 4.16
C ALA A 147 4.92 -13.36 4.62
N PHE A 148 6.18 -13.43 5.09
CA PHE A 148 6.76 -14.65 5.63
C PHE A 148 6.07 -15.07 6.92
N GLU A 149 5.84 -14.13 7.84
CA GLU A 149 5.11 -14.41 9.09
C GLU A 149 3.69 -14.91 8.82
N ILE A 150 2.96 -14.27 7.91
CA ILE A 150 1.62 -14.71 7.54
C ILE A 150 1.64 -16.14 7.00
N LYS A 151 2.62 -16.45 6.13
CA LYS A 151 2.77 -17.80 5.59
C LYS A 151 3.02 -18.82 6.69
N ASP A 152 3.94 -18.53 7.60
CA ASP A 152 4.27 -19.39 8.72
C ASP A 152 3.08 -19.58 9.68
N VAL A 153 2.35 -18.51 9.98
CA VAL A 153 1.15 -18.57 10.82
C VAL A 153 0.06 -19.45 10.21
N VAL A 154 -0.17 -19.35 8.89
CA VAL A 154 -1.15 -20.17 8.18
C VAL A 154 -0.74 -21.66 8.24
N GLU A 155 0.53 -21.98 7.98
CA GLU A 155 1.04 -23.35 8.01
C GLU A 155 1.03 -23.95 9.43
N LYS A 156 1.44 -23.20 10.44
CA LYS A 156 1.40 -23.62 11.86
C LYS A 156 0.00 -23.93 12.34
N ASN A 157 -1.01 -23.24 11.81
CA ASN A 157 -2.41 -23.50 12.12
C ASN A 157 -3.01 -24.61 11.24
N GLN A 158 -2.20 -25.35 10.46
CA GLN A 158 -2.66 -26.44 9.59
C GLN A 158 -3.72 -25.99 8.58
N SER A 159 -3.66 -24.72 8.17
CA SER A 159 -4.48 -24.18 7.11
C SER A 159 -3.67 -24.03 5.82
N SER A 160 -4.32 -23.68 4.73
CA SER A 160 -3.71 -23.55 3.41
C SER A 160 -4.29 -22.33 2.68
N PHE A 161 -3.45 -21.69 1.86
CA PHE A 161 -3.92 -20.68 0.94
C PHE A 161 -4.84 -21.29 -0.12
N ALA A 162 -5.88 -20.55 -0.46
CA ALA A 162 -6.83 -20.97 -1.48
C ALA A 162 -6.25 -20.81 -2.89
N PHE A 163 -6.53 -21.77 -3.74
CA PHE A 163 -6.31 -21.69 -5.17
C PHE A 163 -7.65 -21.55 -5.89
N PRO A 164 -7.69 -20.93 -7.09
CA PRO A 164 -8.87 -20.98 -7.93
C PRO A 164 -9.32 -22.42 -8.14
N SER A 165 -10.53 -22.75 -7.73
CA SER A 165 -11.06 -24.11 -7.77
C SER A 165 -12.31 -24.17 -8.64
N GLN A 166 -12.42 -25.23 -9.46
CA GLN A 166 -13.62 -25.54 -10.26
C GLN A 166 -14.05 -26.96 -9.99
N SER A 167 -15.36 -27.18 -9.80
CA SER A 167 -15.95 -28.52 -9.71
C SER A 167 -16.38 -28.96 -11.10
N ILE A 168 -15.79 -30.06 -11.60
CA ILE A 168 -16.17 -30.64 -12.89
C ILE A 168 -17.01 -31.90 -12.60
N TYR A 169 -18.27 -31.88 -13.03
CA TYR A 169 -19.14 -33.04 -13.01
C TYR A 169 -19.03 -33.78 -14.35
N MET A 170 -18.50 -34.97 -14.35
CA MET A 170 -18.49 -35.83 -15.54
C MET A 170 -19.72 -36.74 -15.51
N GLU A 171 -20.64 -36.58 -16.46
CA GLU A 171 -21.71 -37.54 -16.72
C GLU A 171 -21.13 -38.73 -17.53
N ASN A 172 -21.05 -39.90 -16.90
CA ASN A 172 -20.79 -41.11 -17.64
C ASN A 172 -22.09 -41.52 -18.34
N LYS A 173 -22.07 -41.51 -19.68
CA LYS A 173 -23.14 -42.10 -20.52
C LYS A 173 -23.00 -43.60 -20.58
#